data_bb47bfaedfbeffb69eb877e6f498b323
#
_entry.id   bb47bfaedfbeffb69eb877e6f498b323
#
_cell.length_a   1.000
_cell.length_b   1.000
_cell.length_c   1.000
_cell.angle_alpha   90.00
_cell.angle_beta   90.00
_cell.angle_gamma   90.00
#
_symmetry.space_group_name_H-M   'P 1'
#
loop_
_entity.id
_entity.type
_entity.pdbx_description
1 polymer ?
#
loop_
_entity_poly.entity_id
_entity_poly.type
_entity_poly.pdbx_seq_one_letter_code
_entity_poly.pdbx_strand_id
1 'polypeptide(L)'
;MIDTDILTTLPEPIFNDGMAEVIKYGFISNPEIIDLISAPDFKQNMERIVYECVQIKRDVVQADERDTGLRMILNFGHTIGHGAEKVGHFTELSHGQAVAIGMVQAARLAVKLGETDLVEQITSICQAHGLPTELPYPMEDIYTAMLHDKKRAADSINFILVHPMGKANIHPIPLEQLHQLVTAE
;
A
#
# COMPACT_ATOMS: atom_id res chain seq x y z
N MET A 1 0.83 -21.76 -14.55
CA MET A 1 0.33 -20.95 -15.68
C MET A 1 -0.67 -19.96 -15.10
N ILE A 2 -0.59 -18.69 -15.46
CA ILE A 2 -1.55 -17.65 -15.10
C ILE A 2 -2.18 -17.19 -16.41
N ASP A 3 -3.51 -17.30 -16.49
CA ASP A 3 -4.28 -16.84 -17.64
C ASP A 3 -4.85 -15.47 -17.31
N THR A 4 -4.34 -14.43 -17.96
CA THR A 4 -4.75 -13.04 -17.70
C THR A 4 -6.07 -12.68 -18.38
N ASP A 5 -6.57 -13.46 -19.33
CA ASP A 5 -7.85 -13.22 -19.98
C ASP A 5 -9.01 -13.34 -18.97
N ILE A 6 -8.83 -14.14 -17.92
CA ILE A 6 -9.82 -14.28 -16.85
C ILE A 6 -10.10 -12.94 -16.13
N LEU A 7 -9.15 -12.00 -16.13
CA LEU A 7 -9.33 -10.67 -15.52
C LEU A 7 -10.44 -9.87 -16.23
N THR A 8 -10.71 -10.18 -17.51
CA THR A 8 -11.78 -9.50 -18.27
C THR A 8 -13.18 -9.86 -17.76
N THR A 9 -13.31 -10.94 -16.99
CA THR A 9 -14.59 -11.39 -16.40
C THR A 9 -14.88 -10.73 -15.04
N LEU A 10 -13.92 -10.00 -14.47
CA LEU A 10 -14.08 -9.37 -13.16
C LEU A 10 -15.00 -8.15 -13.28
N PRO A 11 -15.92 -7.95 -12.31
CA PRO A 11 -16.57 -6.67 -12.13
C PRO A 11 -15.53 -5.56 -11.89
N GLU A 12 -15.78 -4.38 -12.43
CA GLU A 12 -14.86 -3.24 -12.35
C GLU A 12 -14.38 -2.93 -10.92
N PRO A 13 -15.25 -2.92 -9.87
CA PRO A 13 -14.77 -2.67 -8.51
C PRO A 13 -13.75 -3.72 -8.03
N ILE A 14 -13.92 -4.99 -8.40
CA ILE A 14 -13.01 -6.07 -8.03
C ILE A 14 -11.68 -5.94 -8.79
N PHE A 15 -11.74 -5.56 -10.07
CA PHE A 15 -10.55 -5.28 -10.85
C PHE A 15 -9.76 -4.11 -10.26
N ASN A 16 -10.44 -3.00 -9.94
CA ASN A 16 -9.83 -1.82 -9.35
C ASN A 16 -9.21 -2.13 -7.97
N ASP A 17 -9.86 -2.98 -7.19
CA ASP A 17 -9.32 -3.45 -5.91
C ASP A 17 -7.96 -4.14 -6.09
N GLY A 18 -7.85 -4.99 -7.09
CA GLY A 18 -6.57 -5.63 -7.46
C GLY A 18 -5.51 -4.64 -7.93
N MET A 19 -5.90 -3.51 -8.55
CA MET A 19 -4.96 -2.48 -9.01
C MET A 19 -4.22 -1.79 -7.87
N ALA A 20 -4.77 -1.74 -6.65
CA ALA A 20 -4.06 -1.23 -5.48
C ALA A 20 -2.75 -2.01 -5.21
N GLU A 21 -2.80 -3.33 -5.35
CA GLU A 21 -1.61 -4.18 -5.21
C GLU A 21 -0.61 -3.95 -6.35
N VAL A 22 -1.09 -3.76 -7.57
CA VAL A 22 -0.22 -3.45 -8.73
C VAL A 22 0.50 -2.11 -8.52
N ILE A 23 -0.24 -1.07 -8.10
CA ILE A 23 0.31 0.25 -7.76
C ILE A 23 1.37 0.11 -6.68
N LYS A 24 1.09 -0.65 -5.62
CA LYS A 24 2.04 -0.92 -4.55
C LYS A 24 3.37 -1.46 -5.08
N TYR A 25 3.36 -2.45 -5.95
CA TYR A 25 4.57 -3.01 -6.54
C TYR A 25 5.37 -1.99 -7.35
N GLY A 26 4.69 -1.08 -8.05
CA GLY A 26 5.32 0.03 -8.75
C GLY A 26 6.11 0.93 -7.80
N PHE A 27 5.51 1.29 -6.68
CA PHE A 27 6.17 2.18 -5.73
C PHE A 27 7.27 1.50 -4.91
N ILE A 28 7.08 0.25 -4.49
CA ILE A 28 8.07 -0.42 -3.62
C ILE A 28 9.28 -0.99 -4.36
N SER A 29 9.18 -1.27 -5.68
CA SER A 29 10.21 -2.04 -6.38
C SER A 29 10.44 -1.62 -7.83
N ASN A 30 9.42 -1.59 -8.70
CA ASN A 30 9.61 -1.37 -10.13
C ASN A 30 8.73 -0.21 -10.66
N PRO A 31 9.29 1.02 -10.78
CA PRO A 31 8.56 2.18 -11.31
C PRO A 31 7.98 2.00 -12.73
N GLU A 32 8.55 1.12 -13.57
CA GLU A 32 8.00 0.86 -14.90
C GLU A 32 6.54 0.37 -14.85
N ILE A 33 6.14 -0.27 -13.75
CA ILE A 33 4.75 -0.69 -13.55
C ILE A 33 3.83 0.55 -13.55
N ILE A 34 4.25 1.66 -12.91
CA ILE A 34 3.47 2.89 -12.88
C ILE A 34 3.33 3.46 -14.30
N ASP A 35 4.40 3.45 -15.09
CA ASP A 35 4.35 3.88 -16.49
C ASP A 35 3.39 3.02 -17.30
N LEU A 36 3.44 1.69 -17.13
CA LEU A 36 2.56 0.75 -17.83
C LEU A 36 1.08 0.98 -17.50
N ILE A 37 0.74 1.16 -16.21
CA ILE A 37 -0.67 1.33 -15.80
C ILE A 37 -1.19 2.75 -16.01
N SER A 38 -0.32 3.72 -16.26
CA SER A 38 -0.71 5.09 -16.63
C SER A 38 -1.11 5.22 -18.10
N ALA A 39 -0.77 4.26 -18.93
CA ALA A 39 -1.13 4.27 -20.34
C ALA A 39 -2.64 4.07 -20.52
N PRO A 40 -3.32 4.80 -21.47
CA PRO A 40 -4.76 4.67 -21.68
C PRO A 40 -5.20 3.23 -22.06
N ASP A 41 -4.31 2.49 -22.68
CA ASP A 41 -4.53 1.11 -23.16
C ASP A 41 -3.84 0.05 -22.26
N PHE A 42 -3.56 0.38 -21.00
CA PHE A 42 -2.82 -0.48 -20.06
C PHE A 42 -3.39 -1.89 -19.94
N LYS A 43 -4.71 -2.06 -20.15
CA LYS A 43 -5.35 -3.39 -20.12
C LYS A 43 -4.80 -4.35 -21.18
N GLN A 44 -4.23 -3.84 -22.27
CA GLN A 44 -3.56 -4.68 -23.29
C GLN A 44 -2.19 -5.22 -22.81
N ASN A 45 -1.65 -4.61 -21.73
CA ASN A 45 -0.37 -5.00 -21.16
C ASN A 45 -0.52 -5.84 -19.86
N MET A 46 -1.72 -6.36 -19.57
CA MET A 46 -1.99 -7.07 -18.31
C MET A 46 -1.08 -8.28 -18.10
N GLU A 47 -0.73 -9.02 -19.16
CA GLU A 47 0.21 -10.14 -19.05
C GLU A 47 1.57 -9.67 -18.51
N ARG A 48 2.12 -8.59 -19.05
CA ARG A 48 3.38 -8.00 -18.61
C ARG A 48 3.26 -7.46 -17.18
N ILE A 49 2.19 -6.73 -16.87
CA ILE A 49 1.95 -6.15 -15.53
C ILE A 49 1.90 -7.27 -14.48
N VAL A 50 1.13 -8.33 -14.74
CA VAL A 50 1.01 -9.48 -13.83
C VAL A 50 2.36 -10.20 -13.69
N TYR A 51 3.08 -10.38 -14.79
CA TYR A 51 4.41 -10.99 -14.77
C TYR A 51 5.37 -10.22 -13.86
N GLU A 52 5.48 -8.89 -14.02
CA GLU A 52 6.34 -8.04 -13.19
C GLU A 52 5.95 -8.12 -11.70
N CYS A 53 4.67 -8.03 -11.38
CA CYS A 53 4.18 -8.15 -10.00
C CYS A 53 4.52 -9.52 -9.37
N VAL A 54 4.34 -10.60 -10.12
CA VAL A 54 4.65 -11.97 -9.66
C VAL A 54 6.16 -12.14 -9.46
N GLN A 55 6.98 -11.59 -10.36
CA GLN A 55 8.43 -11.61 -10.23
C GLN A 55 8.88 -10.90 -8.95
N ILE A 56 8.41 -9.67 -8.72
CA ILE A 56 8.74 -8.91 -7.50
C ILE A 56 8.34 -9.70 -6.25
N LYS A 57 7.11 -10.21 -6.21
CA LYS A 57 6.63 -11.00 -5.06
C LYS A 57 7.49 -12.25 -4.84
N ARG A 58 7.81 -12.99 -5.89
CA ARG A 58 8.68 -14.16 -5.83
C ARG A 58 10.05 -13.80 -5.24
N ASP A 59 10.67 -12.77 -5.79
CA ASP A 59 12.04 -12.39 -5.43
C ASP A 59 12.11 -11.91 -3.96
N VAL A 60 11.12 -11.14 -3.52
CA VAL A 60 11.01 -10.70 -2.11
C VAL A 60 10.77 -11.90 -1.18
N VAL A 61 9.87 -12.82 -1.55
CA VAL A 61 9.58 -14.01 -0.72
C VAL A 61 10.76 -14.97 -0.69
N GLN A 62 11.48 -15.16 -1.80
CA GLN A 62 12.68 -16.00 -1.83
C GLN A 62 13.84 -15.41 -1.02
N ALA A 63 13.96 -14.07 -1.02
CA ALA A 63 14.99 -13.38 -0.23
C ALA A 63 14.69 -13.41 1.28
N ASP A 64 13.43 -13.51 1.67
CA ASP A 64 12.97 -13.54 3.07
C ASP A 64 11.76 -14.45 3.25
N GLU A 65 12.00 -15.76 3.19
CA GLU A 65 10.97 -16.80 3.34
C GLU A 65 10.28 -16.76 4.73
N ARG A 66 11.02 -16.33 5.77
CA ARG A 66 10.54 -16.34 7.15
C ARG A 66 9.86 -15.04 7.59
N ASP A 67 9.74 -14.05 6.70
CA ASP A 67 9.14 -12.74 6.99
C ASP A 67 9.80 -12.02 8.19
N THR A 68 11.12 -12.03 8.21
CA THR A 68 11.90 -11.45 9.30
C THR A 68 12.48 -10.07 8.99
N GLY A 69 12.35 -9.59 7.76
CA GLY A 69 12.93 -8.33 7.32
C GLY A 69 12.40 -7.86 5.97
N LEU A 70 13.09 -8.17 4.87
CA LEU A 70 12.80 -7.62 3.55
C LEU A 70 11.34 -7.80 3.10
N ARG A 71 10.73 -8.93 3.41
CA ARG A 71 9.34 -9.23 3.03
C ARG A 71 8.34 -8.23 3.58
N MET A 72 8.66 -7.54 4.68
CA MET A 72 7.81 -6.49 5.25
C MET A 72 7.52 -5.36 4.27
N ILE A 73 8.36 -5.11 3.24
CA ILE A 73 8.10 -4.07 2.25
C ILE A 73 6.78 -4.28 1.49
N LEU A 74 6.31 -5.52 1.40
CA LEU A 74 5.01 -5.85 0.81
C LEU A 74 3.83 -5.24 1.61
N ASN A 75 4.07 -4.80 2.84
CA ASN A 75 3.07 -4.16 3.69
C ASN A 75 2.99 -2.63 3.50
N PHE A 76 3.56 -2.07 2.43
CA PHE A 76 3.35 -0.65 2.10
C PHE A 76 1.86 -0.35 2.00
N GLY A 77 1.40 0.66 2.75
CA GLY A 77 -0.01 1.01 2.88
C GLY A 77 -0.81 0.16 3.90
N HIS A 78 -0.37 -1.06 4.23
CA HIS A 78 -1.16 -2.00 5.03
C HIS A 78 -1.29 -1.60 6.50
N THR A 79 -0.33 -0.91 7.09
CA THR A 79 -0.37 -0.57 8.52
C THR A 79 -1.56 0.32 8.86
N ILE A 80 -1.78 1.39 8.09
CA ILE A 80 -2.94 2.26 8.23
C ILE A 80 -4.18 1.64 7.57
N GLY A 81 -4.01 0.97 6.43
CA GLY A 81 -5.09 0.29 5.73
C GLY A 81 -5.83 -0.71 6.61
N HIS A 82 -5.11 -1.62 7.26
CA HIS A 82 -5.73 -2.58 8.20
C HIS A 82 -6.40 -1.89 9.40
N GLY A 83 -5.85 -0.76 9.87
CA GLY A 83 -6.52 0.06 10.87
C GLY A 83 -7.87 0.58 10.37
N ALA A 84 -7.92 1.08 9.13
CA ALA A 84 -9.15 1.56 8.50
C ALA A 84 -10.16 0.44 8.25
N GLU A 85 -9.72 -0.73 7.74
CA GLU A 85 -10.57 -1.92 7.58
C GLU A 85 -11.23 -2.33 8.91
N LYS A 86 -10.45 -2.28 9.99
CA LYS A 86 -10.93 -2.67 11.33
C LYS A 86 -11.95 -1.67 11.87
N VAL A 87 -11.75 -0.37 11.70
CA VAL A 87 -12.74 0.66 12.05
C VAL A 87 -14.02 0.47 11.25
N GLY A 88 -13.92 0.17 9.94
CA GLY A 88 -15.04 -0.16 9.06
C GLY A 88 -15.57 -1.60 9.19
N HIS A 89 -15.23 -2.31 10.27
CA HIS A 89 -15.69 -3.67 10.57
C HIS A 89 -15.45 -4.67 9.43
N PHE A 90 -14.42 -4.44 8.58
CA PHE A 90 -14.09 -5.25 7.40
C PHE A 90 -15.22 -5.40 6.36
N THR A 91 -16.17 -4.47 6.34
CA THR A 91 -17.35 -4.50 5.47
C THR A 91 -17.56 -3.22 4.67
N GLU A 92 -17.02 -2.09 5.13
CA GLU A 92 -17.22 -0.78 4.51
C GLU A 92 -16.15 -0.43 3.47
N LEU A 93 -14.94 -0.99 3.63
CA LEU A 93 -13.85 -0.86 2.68
C LEU A 93 -13.42 -2.24 2.18
N SER A 94 -13.16 -2.35 0.89
CA SER A 94 -12.42 -3.49 0.36
C SER A 94 -10.94 -3.41 0.74
N HIS A 95 -10.23 -4.52 0.63
CA HIS A 95 -8.80 -4.56 0.95
C HIS A 95 -7.98 -3.59 0.09
N GLY A 96 -8.19 -3.57 -1.23
CA GLY A 96 -7.47 -2.67 -2.12
C GLY A 96 -7.78 -1.20 -1.86
N GLN A 97 -9.04 -0.85 -1.52
CA GLN A 97 -9.41 0.50 -1.10
C GLN A 97 -8.65 0.92 0.15
N ALA A 98 -8.61 0.06 1.17
CA ALA A 98 -7.89 0.33 2.41
C ALA A 98 -6.38 0.47 2.18
N VAL A 99 -5.79 -0.39 1.34
CA VAL A 99 -4.36 -0.30 0.97
C VAL A 99 -4.06 0.99 0.21
N ALA A 100 -4.90 1.41 -0.73
CA ALA A 100 -4.73 2.65 -1.47
C ALA A 100 -4.71 3.87 -0.54
N ILE A 101 -5.70 3.98 0.35
CA ILE A 101 -5.75 5.02 1.40
C ILE A 101 -4.48 4.95 2.25
N GLY A 102 -4.10 3.76 2.69
CA GLY A 102 -2.92 3.55 3.52
C GLY A 102 -1.61 3.94 2.84
N MET A 103 -1.48 3.74 1.53
CA MET A 103 -0.31 4.19 0.76
C MET A 103 -0.19 5.72 0.74
N VAL A 104 -1.30 6.44 0.55
CA VAL A 104 -1.32 7.91 0.60
C VAL A 104 -0.92 8.40 2.00
N GLN A 105 -1.45 7.79 3.07
CA GLN A 105 -1.10 8.16 4.44
C GLN A 105 0.37 7.84 4.77
N ALA A 106 0.89 6.73 4.28
CA ALA A 106 2.31 6.39 4.44
C ALA A 106 3.23 7.39 3.70
N ALA A 107 2.80 7.90 2.54
CA ALA A 107 3.52 8.96 1.83
C ALA A 107 3.48 10.30 2.61
N ARG A 108 2.33 10.68 3.16
CA ARG A 108 2.22 11.88 4.03
C ARG A 108 3.14 11.76 5.26
N LEU A 109 3.20 10.56 5.85
CA LEU A 109 4.11 10.28 6.96
C LEU A 109 5.58 10.41 6.53
N ALA A 110 5.94 9.91 5.35
CA ALA A 110 7.30 10.06 4.80
C ALA A 110 7.70 11.53 4.68
N VAL A 111 6.81 12.40 4.18
CA VAL A 111 7.04 13.86 4.10
C VAL A 111 7.29 14.47 5.48
N LYS A 112 6.48 14.10 6.50
CA LYS A 112 6.68 14.57 7.88
C LYS A 112 8.03 14.14 8.48
N LEU A 113 8.58 13.04 7.98
CA LEU A 113 9.90 12.53 8.36
C LEU A 113 11.05 13.11 7.52
N GLY A 114 10.76 14.03 6.60
CA GLY A 114 11.75 14.69 5.74
C GLY A 114 12.16 13.89 4.50
N GLU A 115 11.37 12.87 4.14
CA GLU A 115 11.63 12.02 2.98
C GLU A 115 11.00 12.58 1.69
N THR A 116 11.22 11.90 0.57
CA THR A 116 10.69 12.31 -0.74
C THR A 116 9.16 12.42 -0.73
N ASP A 117 8.63 13.54 -1.22
CA ASP A 117 7.19 13.72 -1.39
C ASP A 117 6.69 12.96 -2.61
N LEU A 118 5.92 11.91 -2.37
CA LEU A 118 5.23 11.08 -3.36
C LEU A 118 3.71 11.14 -3.22
N VAL A 119 3.18 12.04 -2.39
CA VAL A 119 1.74 12.11 -2.05
C VAL A 119 0.90 12.32 -3.30
N GLU A 120 1.24 13.32 -4.12
CA GLU A 120 0.48 13.62 -5.34
C GLU A 120 0.55 12.48 -6.36
N GLN A 121 1.71 11.87 -6.53
CA GLN A 121 1.90 10.76 -7.48
C GLN A 121 1.06 9.55 -7.09
N ILE A 122 1.09 9.16 -5.81
CA ILE A 122 0.29 8.02 -5.31
C ILE A 122 -1.19 8.34 -5.38
N THR A 123 -1.60 9.55 -4.98
CA THR A 123 -3.00 9.99 -5.02
C THR A 123 -3.54 9.95 -6.45
N SER A 124 -2.83 10.55 -7.39
CA SER A 124 -3.27 10.64 -8.79
C SER A 124 -3.41 9.26 -9.44
N ILE A 125 -2.45 8.37 -9.24
CA ILE A 125 -2.52 7.03 -9.84
C ILE A 125 -3.62 6.17 -9.19
N CYS A 126 -3.83 6.25 -7.88
CA CYS A 126 -4.91 5.56 -7.21
C CYS A 126 -6.28 6.04 -7.74
N GLN A 127 -6.49 7.36 -7.84
CA GLN A 127 -7.73 7.94 -8.36
C GLN A 127 -7.96 7.56 -9.83
N ALA A 128 -6.92 7.54 -10.66
CA ALA A 128 -7.01 7.12 -12.06
C ALA A 128 -7.51 5.67 -12.21
N HIS A 129 -7.29 4.83 -11.20
CA HIS A 129 -7.76 3.44 -11.15
C HIS A 129 -9.02 3.27 -10.27
N GLY A 130 -9.75 4.35 -9.97
CA GLY A 130 -11.02 4.30 -9.23
C GLY A 130 -10.88 3.93 -7.76
N LEU A 131 -9.69 4.11 -7.17
CA LEU A 131 -9.42 3.82 -5.77
C LEU A 131 -9.56 5.09 -4.91
N PRO A 132 -10.15 5.01 -3.71
CA PRO A 132 -10.23 6.13 -2.79
C PRO A 132 -8.86 6.47 -2.21
N THR A 133 -8.67 7.75 -1.88
CA THR A 133 -7.40 8.28 -1.36
C THR A 133 -7.56 9.05 -0.05
N GLU A 134 -8.81 9.33 0.33
CA GLU A 134 -9.13 10.05 1.55
C GLU A 134 -9.54 9.08 2.65
N LEU A 135 -9.19 9.42 3.90
CA LEU A 135 -9.59 8.65 5.07
C LEU A 135 -11.10 8.78 5.30
N PRO A 136 -11.84 7.67 5.35
CA PRO A 136 -13.28 7.70 5.64
C PRO A 136 -13.59 7.83 7.14
N TYR A 137 -12.59 7.69 8.00
CA TYR A 137 -12.70 7.72 9.45
C TYR A 137 -11.68 8.67 10.06
N PRO A 138 -11.93 9.20 11.28
CA PRO A 138 -10.93 9.96 12.02
C PRO A 138 -9.64 9.14 12.22
N MET A 139 -8.48 9.79 12.02
CA MET A 139 -7.18 9.12 12.20
C MET A 139 -7.00 8.59 13.62
N GLU A 140 -7.63 9.22 14.62
CA GLU A 140 -7.58 8.78 16.02
C GLU A 140 -8.20 7.39 16.23
N ASP A 141 -9.31 7.10 15.53
CA ASP A 141 -9.96 5.80 15.58
C ASP A 141 -9.09 4.72 14.90
N ILE A 142 -8.49 5.08 13.75
CA ILE A 142 -7.56 4.22 13.02
C ILE A 142 -6.33 3.93 13.88
N TYR A 143 -5.74 4.96 14.51
CA TYR A 143 -4.61 4.80 15.42
C TYR A 143 -4.93 3.84 16.56
N THR A 144 -6.08 4.03 17.20
CA THR A 144 -6.53 3.14 18.26
C THR A 144 -6.67 1.68 17.76
N ALA A 145 -7.23 1.49 16.57
CA ALA A 145 -7.37 0.18 15.95
C ALA A 145 -6.01 -0.48 15.65
N MET A 146 -5.03 0.29 15.17
CA MET A 146 -3.67 -0.18 14.92
C MET A 146 -2.97 -0.68 16.19
N LEU A 147 -3.17 0.00 17.33
CA LEU A 147 -2.57 -0.38 18.59
C LEU A 147 -3.12 -1.69 19.18
N HIS A 148 -4.40 -2.00 18.93
CA HIS A 148 -5.02 -3.19 19.52
C HIS A 148 -4.33 -4.49 19.12
N ASP A 149 -3.77 -4.57 17.93
CA ASP A 149 -3.09 -5.78 17.45
C ASP A 149 -1.65 -5.90 17.96
N LYS A 150 -1.02 -4.77 18.35
CA LYS A 150 0.41 -4.69 18.65
C LYS A 150 0.76 -4.45 20.12
N LYS A 151 -0.20 -4.17 21.00
CA LYS A 151 0.00 -3.89 22.44
C LYS A 151 0.64 -5.02 23.27
N ARG A 152 0.94 -6.17 22.67
CA ARG A 152 1.46 -7.34 23.44
C ARG A 152 2.96 -7.58 23.33
N ALA A 153 3.73 -6.91 22.43
CA ALA A 153 5.11 -7.33 22.20
C ALA A 153 6.12 -6.27 21.70
N ALA A 154 5.77 -5.02 21.35
CA ALA A 154 6.75 -4.11 20.76
C ALA A 154 6.54 -2.65 21.18
N ASP A 155 7.67 -1.94 21.43
CA ASP A 155 7.70 -0.49 21.75
C ASP A 155 7.61 0.39 20.50
N SER A 156 7.54 -0.20 19.31
CA SER A 156 7.50 0.50 18.02
C SER A 156 6.63 -0.24 17.00
N ILE A 157 6.16 0.50 15.98
CA ILE A 157 5.47 -0.05 14.80
C ILE A 157 6.34 0.17 13.58
N ASN A 158 6.56 -0.90 12.79
CA ASN A 158 7.23 -0.79 11.51
C ASN A 158 6.29 -0.23 10.45
N PHE A 159 6.63 0.95 9.94
CA PHE A 159 6.03 1.50 8.73
C PHE A 159 6.90 1.17 7.53
N ILE A 160 6.26 0.93 6.41
CA ILE A 160 6.96 0.86 5.13
C ILE A 160 6.83 2.22 4.48
N LEU A 161 7.96 2.87 4.24
CA LEU A 161 8.05 4.15 3.55
C LEU A 161 8.77 3.95 2.21
N VAL A 162 8.35 4.72 1.22
CA VAL A 162 8.94 4.69 -0.11
C VAL A 162 9.65 6.01 -0.37
N HIS A 163 10.96 5.94 -0.59
CA HIS A 163 11.77 7.07 -1.00
C HIS A 163 13.15 6.62 -1.56
N PRO A 164 13.47 6.97 -2.78
CA PRO A 164 12.57 7.43 -3.85
C PRO A 164 11.64 6.32 -4.34
N MET A 165 10.74 6.63 -5.28
CA MET A 165 9.91 5.61 -5.93
C MET A 165 10.75 4.43 -6.44
N GLY A 166 10.26 3.21 -6.24
CA GLY A 166 10.98 1.97 -6.54
C GLY A 166 11.89 1.48 -5.41
N LYS A 167 11.96 2.21 -4.29
CA LYS A 167 12.76 1.82 -3.13
C LYS A 167 11.97 1.94 -1.83
N ALA A 168 11.57 0.82 -1.26
CA ALA A 168 10.90 0.76 0.02
C ALA A 168 11.87 0.51 1.18
N ASN A 169 11.61 1.12 2.31
CA ASN A 169 12.38 1.00 3.54
C ASN A 169 11.47 0.68 4.73
N ILE A 170 11.97 -0.15 5.64
CA ILE A 170 11.31 -0.42 6.91
C ILE A 170 11.71 0.68 7.90
N HIS A 171 10.73 1.41 8.41
CA HIS A 171 10.95 2.53 9.33
C HIS A 171 10.24 2.25 10.66
N PRO A 172 10.95 1.80 11.70
CA PRO A 172 10.37 1.59 13.02
C PRO A 172 10.06 2.95 13.67
N ILE A 173 8.80 3.17 14.05
CA ILE A 173 8.36 4.39 14.74
C ILE A 173 8.00 4.02 16.18
N PRO A 174 8.67 4.62 17.19
CA PRO A 174 8.30 4.46 18.58
C PRO A 174 6.85 4.87 18.85
N LEU A 175 6.13 4.10 19.68
CA LEU A 175 4.72 4.39 20.00
C LEU A 175 4.52 5.78 20.60
N GLU A 176 5.49 6.28 21.36
CA GLU A 176 5.47 7.62 21.94
C GLU A 176 5.40 8.74 20.90
N GLN A 177 6.00 8.53 19.73
CA GLN A 177 6.04 9.50 18.62
C GLN A 177 4.93 9.27 17.61
N LEU A 178 4.45 8.04 17.49
CA LEU A 178 3.54 7.62 16.45
C LEU A 178 2.24 8.41 16.47
N HIS A 179 1.63 8.61 17.64
CA HIS A 179 0.39 9.36 17.77
C HIS A 179 0.51 10.75 17.13
N GLN A 180 1.52 11.52 17.55
CA GLN A 180 1.74 12.87 17.03
C GLN A 180 2.01 12.86 15.51
N LEU A 181 2.79 11.89 15.01
CA LEU A 181 3.14 11.81 13.59
C LEU A 181 1.94 11.51 12.70
N VAL A 182 1.03 10.64 13.14
CA VAL A 182 -0.10 10.22 12.30
C VAL A 182 -1.33 11.11 12.47
N THR A 183 -1.53 11.75 13.64
CA THR A 183 -2.71 12.58 13.94
C THR A 183 -2.50 14.09 13.75
N ALA A 184 -1.26 14.58 13.75
CA ALA A 184 -0.99 15.98 13.44
C ALA A 184 -1.36 16.32 11.99
N GLU A 185 -2.07 17.41 11.78
CA GLU A 185 -2.41 17.98 10.47
C GLU A 185 -1.18 18.51 9.72
#